data_f946e3c2f6be9ab5222b7bbb0affb6d9
#
_entry.id   f946e3c2f6be9ab5222b7bbb0affb6d9
#
_cell.length_a   1.000
_cell.length_b   1.000
_cell.length_c   1.000
_cell.angle_alpha   90.00
_cell.angle_beta   90.00
_cell.angle_gamma   90.00
#
_symmetry.space_group_name_H-M   'P 1'
#
loop_
_entity.id
_entity.type
_entity.pdbx_description
1 polymer ?
#
loop_
_entity_poly.entity_id
_entity_poly.type
_entity_poly.pdbx_seq_one_letter_code
_entity_poly.pdbx_strand_id
1 'polypeptide(L)'
;MEKFLSLNFIILLILAILLLIIHELGHWIAYRLCGHPAVIRKSVLIPGIDPKETIEVKRWQGLFIALNGFALSSLVVIFPCFILGYRLWHVLLIGGVAGACVDFIWAFSMIFQHTVKIFARK
;
A
#
# COMPACT_ATOMS: atom_id res chain seq x y z
N MET A 1 -21.64 5.67 26.51
CA MET A 1 -21.69 5.68 25.04
C MET A 1 -20.55 6.45 24.40
N GLU A 2 -20.22 7.63 24.92
CA GLU A 2 -19.10 8.43 24.42
C GLU A 2 -17.77 7.71 24.54
N LYS A 3 -17.51 7.04 25.68
CA LYS A 3 -16.28 6.26 25.89
C LYS A 3 -16.15 5.11 24.88
N PHE A 4 -17.28 4.47 24.55
CA PHE A 4 -17.29 3.37 23.59
C PHE A 4 -16.96 3.89 22.17
N LEU A 5 -17.57 5.02 21.78
CA LEU A 5 -17.28 5.65 20.48
C LEU A 5 -15.83 6.13 20.40
N SER A 6 -15.29 6.71 21.49
CA SER A 6 -13.89 7.14 21.55
C SER A 6 -12.93 5.96 21.43
N LEU A 7 -13.23 4.84 22.10
CA LEU A 7 -12.40 3.64 22.02
C LEU A 7 -12.42 3.07 20.61
N ASN A 8 -13.60 2.98 19.99
CA ASN A 8 -13.71 2.49 18.61
C ASN A 8 -12.97 3.40 17.63
N PHE A 9 -13.02 4.71 17.84
CA PHE A 9 -12.29 5.67 17.02
C PHE A 9 -10.77 5.48 17.16
N ILE A 10 -10.29 5.28 18.38
CA ILE A 10 -8.87 5.06 18.64
C ILE A 10 -8.41 3.76 17.97
N ILE A 11 -9.19 2.69 18.10
CA ILE A 11 -8.88 1.42 17.45
C ILE A 11 -8.84 1.59 15.93
N LEU A 12 -9.83 2.27 15.37
CA LEU A 12 -9.87 2.54 13.93
C LEU A 12 -8.65 3.32 13.48
N LEU A 13 -8.24 4.34 14.24
CA LEU A 13 -7.06 5.15 13.92
C LEU A 13 -5.79 4.30 13.94
N ILE A 14 -5.62 3.46 14.97
CA ILE A 14 -4.47 2.56 15.07
C ILE A 14 -4.43 1.60 13.88
N LEU A 15 -5.58 1.01 13.54
CA LEU A 15 -5.68 0.09 12.40
C LEU A 15 -5.41 0.78 11.08
N ALA A 16 -5.84 2.03 10.93
CA ALA A 16 -5.58 2.82 9.72
C ALA A 16 -4.08 3.11 9.57
N ILE A 17 -3.41 3.46 10.66
CA ILE A 17 -1.97 3.69 10.66
C ILE A 17 -1.22 2.39 10.32
N LEU A 18 -1.65 1.28 10.92
CA LEU A 18 -1.06 -0.03 10.63
C LEU A 18 -1.28 -0.42 9.16
N LEU A 19 -2.46 -0.14 8.63
CA LEU A 19 -2.79 -0.39 7.23
C LEU A 19 -1.82 0.37 6.31
N LEU A 20 -1.57 1.63 6.61
CA LEU A 20 -0.66 2.46 5.83
C LEU A 20 0.78 1.93 5.89
N ILE A 21 1.26 1.58 7.08
CA ILE A 21 2.61 1.04 7.27
C ILE A 21 2.78 -0.25 6.47
N ILE A 22 1.82 -1.17 6.56
CA ILE A 22 1.88 -2.44 5.85
C ILE A 22 1.76 -2.23 4.34
N HIS A 23 0.97 -1.25 3.90
CA HIS A 23 0.86 -0.87 2.49
C HIS A 23 2.25 -0.49 1.93
N GLU A 24 2.96 0.40 2.62
CA GLU A 24 4.29 0.83 2.20
C GLU A 24 5.31 -0.33 2.27
N LEU A 25 5.21 -1.16 3.31
CA LEU A 25 6.04 -2.35 3.44
C LEU A 25 5.80 -3.32 2.28
N GLY A 26 4.56 -3.42 1.80
CA GLY A 26 4.22 -4.25 0.66
C GLY A 26 4.95 -3.82 -0.61
N HIS A 27 5.02 -2.52 -0.88
CA HIS A 27 5.80 -2.00 -2.00
C HIS A 27 7.29 -2.32 -1.84
N TRP A 28 7.83 -2.12 -0.64
CA TRP A 28 9.23 -2.41 -0.35
C TRP A 28 9.57 -3.89 -0.60
N ILE A 29 8.71 -4.78 -0.11
CA ILE A 29 8.89 -6.23 -0.30
C ILE A 29 8.84 -6.57 -1.80
N ALA A 30 7.92 -5.96 -2.55
CA ALA A 30 7.79 -6.21 -3.98
C ALA A 30 9.06 -5.81 -4.74
N TYR A 31 9.63 -4.65 -4.43
CA TYR A 31 10.90 -4.25 -5.02
C TYR A 31 11.99 -5.26 -4.71
N ARG A 32 12.09 -5.70 -3.45
CA ARG A 32 13.10 -6.67 -3.04
C ARG A 32 12.93 -8.02 -3.75
N LEU A 33 11.70 -8.49 -3.88
CA LEU A 33 11.43 -9.75 -4.57
C LEU A 33 11.75 -9.67 -6.06
N CYS A 34 11.65 -8.49 -6.65
CA CYS A 34 12.04 -8.26 -8.04
C CYS A 34 13.55 -8.02 -8.19
N GLY A 35 14.31 -8.05 -7.11
CA GLY A 35 15.77 -7.92 -7.13
C GLY A 35 16.27 -6.48 -7.15
N HIS A 36 15.42 -5.51 -6.79
CA HIS A 36 15.78 -4.09 -6.81
C HIS A 36 15.74 -3.52 -5.40
N PRO A 37 16.81 -2.86 -4.94
CA PRO A 37 16.80 -2.19 -3.64
C PRO A 37 15.84 -1.00 -3.67
N ALA A 38 15.14 -0.78 -2.56
CA ALA A 38 14.19 0.31 -2.41
C ALA A 38 14.52 1.10 -1.14
N VAL A 39 14.16 2.37 -1.14
CA VAL A 39 14.38 3.29 -0.03
C VAL A 39 13.09 4.00 0.34
N ILE A 40 12.98 4.40 1.59
CA ILE A 40 11.84 5.16 2.08
C ILE A 40 11.98 6.60 1.59
N ARG A 41 10.89 7.11 0.98
CA ARG A 41 10.85 8.50 0.52
C ARG A 41 10.96 9.44 1.71
N LYS A 42 11.85 10.41 1.63
CA LYS A 42 12.11 11.35 2.73
C LYS A 42 11.12 12.50 2.82
N SER A 43 9.96 12.40 2.18
CA SER A 43 8.93 13.42 2.26
C SER A 43 8.04 13.19 3.46
N VAL A 44 7.83 14.22 4.29
CA VAL A 44 6.93 14.15 5.45
C VAL A 44 5.47 14.14 4.99
N LEU A 45 5.17 14.83 3.89
CA LEU A 45 3.79 14.98 3.41
C LEU A 45 3.32 13.77 2.61
N ILE A 46 4.21 13.14 1.86
CA ILE A 46 3.87 11.99 1.00
C ILE A 46 4.90 10.89 1.25
N PRO A 47 4.76 10.14 2.37
CA PRO A 47 5.65 9.01 2.60
C PRO A 47 5.42 7.93 1.54
N GLY A 48 6.46 7.22 1.20
CA GLY A 48 6.36 6.15 0.22
C GLY A 48 7.66 5.41 0.05
N ILE A 49 7.64 4.41 -0.82
CA ILE A 49 8.79 3.58 -1.14
C ILE A 49 9.12 3.80 -2.60
N ASP A 50 10.37 4.20 -2.87
CA ASP A 50 10.88 4.39 -4.21
C ASP A 50 12.09 3.49 -4.44
N PRO A 51 12.39 3.09 -5.69
CA PRO A 51 13.62 2.36 -5.95
C PRO A 51 14.82 3.26 -5.68
N LYS A 52 15.93 2.66 -5.25
CA LYS A 52 17.17 3.39 -4.99
C LYS A 52 17.72 4.04 -6.26
N GLU A 53 17.56 3.34 -7.38
CA GLU A 53 17.97 3.83 -8.71
C GLU A 53 16.79 3.63 -9.67
N THR A 54 16.77 4.42 -10.76
CA THR A 54 15.78 4.21 -11.82
C THR A 54 15.94 2.80 -12.39
N ILE A 55 14.86 2.04 -12.41
CA ILE A 55 14.85 0.66 -12.85
C ILE A 55 13.90 0.46 -14.02
N GLU A 56 14.16 -0.58 -14.79
CA GLU A 56 13.27 -1.01 -15.86
C GLU A 56 12.87 -2.45 -15.59
N VAL A 57 11.57 -2.71 -15.52
CA VAL A 57 11.01 -4.02 -15.17
C VAL A 57 10.01 -4.47 -16.22
N LYS A 58 9.72 -5.76 -16.24
CA LYS A 58 8.68 -6.31 -17.09
C LYS A 58 7.31 -5.87 -16.57
N ARG A 59 6.32 -5.87 -17.47
CA ARG A 59 4.95 -5.45 -17.13
C ARG A 59 4.43 -6.11 -15.86
N TRP A 60 4.54 -7.43 -15.76
CA TRP A 60 4.00 -8.16 -14.61
C TRP A 60 4.74 -7.83 -13.30
N GLN A 61 6.04 -7.54 -13.39
CA GLN A 61 6.81 -7.09 -12.21
C GLN A 61 6.37 -5.70 -11.77
N GLY A 62 6.14 -4.80 -12.73
CA GLY A 62 5.63 -3.46 -12.44
C GLY A 62 4.25 -3.51 -11.80
N LEU A 63 3.36 -4.35 -12.32
CA LEU A 63 2.03 -4.54 -11.75
C LEU A 63 2.11 -5.10 -10.33
N PHE A 64 3.01 -6.08 -10.11
CA PHE A 64 3.22 -6.64 -8.78
C PHE A 64 3.69 -5.58 -7.79
N ILE A 65 4.67 -4.75 -8.18
CA ILE A 65 5.17 -3.67 -7.33
C ILE A 65 4.06 -2.68 -7.01
N ALA A 66 3.29 -2.27 -8.02
CA ALA A 66 2.23 -1.27 -7.84
C ALA A 66 1.10 -1.77 -6.95
N LEU A 67 0.71 -3.04 -7.07
CA LEU A 67 -0.46 -3.57 -6.39
C LEU A 67 -0.16 -4.28 -5.07
N ASN A 68 1.10 -4.63 -4.82
CA ASN A 68 1.45 -5.43 -3.64
C ASN A 68 1.18 -4.71 -2.33
N GLY A 69 1.30 -3.39 -2.31
CA GLY A 69 0.99 -2.59 -1.12
C GLY A 69 -0.44 -2.80 -0.66
N PHE A 70 -1.40 -2.63 -1.58
CA PHE A 70 -2.81 -2.85 -1.28
C PHE A 70 -3.10 -4.32 -0.95
N ALA A 71 -2.53 -5.25 -1.72
CA ALA A 71 -2.75 -6.68 -1.50
C ALA A 71 -2.28 -7.11 -0.11
N LEU A 72 -1.07 -6.73 0.28
CA LEU A 72 -0.52 -7.11 1.58
C LEU A 72 -1.28 -6.46 2.73
N SER A 73 -1.57 -5.16 2.63
CA SER A 73 -2.31 -4.46 3.69
C SER A 73 -3.72 -5.01 3.86
N SER A 74 -4.40 -5.33 2.77
CA SER A 74 -5.73 -5.94 2.82
C SER A 74 -5.69 -7.31 3.47
N LEU A 75 -4.72 -8.14 3.08
CA LEU A 75 -4.60 -9.49 3.61
C LEU A 75 -4.25 -9.49 5.11
N VAL A 76 -3.39 -8.58 5.55
CA VAL A 76 -2.86 -8.59 6.93
C VAL A 76 -3.76 -7.82 7.89
N VAL A 77 -4.45 -6.78 7.44
CA VAL A 77 -5.26 -5.92 8.31
C VAL A 77 -6.76 -6.11 8.07
N ILE A 78 -7.22 -5.92 6.85
CA ILE A 78 -8.65 -5.90 6.53
C ILE A 78 -9.28 -7.28 6.67
N PHE A 79 -8.64 -8.29 6.13
CA PHE A 79 -9.15 -9.67 6.17
C PHE A 79 -9.27 -10.19 7.60
N PRO A 80 -8.25 -10.04 8.49
CA PRO A 80 -8.42 -10.41 9.90
C PRO A 80 -9.54 -9.64 10.60
N CYS A 81 -9.71 -8.35 10.32
CA CYS A 81 -10.79 -7.56 10.89
C CYS A 81 -12.16 -8.11 10.46
N PHE A 82 -12.29 -8.51 9.21
CA PHE A 82 -13.51 -9.12 8.68
C PHE A 82 -13.82 -10.44 9.40
N ILE A 83 -12.81 -11.32 9.54
CA ILE A 83 -12.99 -12.62 10.19
C ILE A 83 -13.35 -12.48 11.66
N LEU A 84 -12.70 -11.53 12.35
CA LEU A 84 -12.95 -11.29 13.78
C LEU A 84 -14.25 -10.52 14.04
N GLY A 85 -14.96 -10.13 13.00
CA GLY A 85 -16.23 -9.43 13.13
C GLY A 85 -16.10 -7.96 13.56
N TYR A 86 -14.96 -7.33 13.25
CA TYR A 86 -14.79 -5.92 13.56
C TYR A 86 -15.78 -5.09 12.72
N ARG A 87 -16.60 -4.28 13.40
CA ARG A 87 -17.70 -3.55 12.76
C ARG A 87 -17.27 -2.61 11.65
N LEU A 88 -16.10 -2.00 11.80
CA LEU A 88 -15.63 -0.94 10.91
C LEU A 88 -14.66 -1.45 9.86
N TRP A 89 -14.63 -2.77 9.58
CA TRP A 89 -13.73 -3.34 8.58
C TRP A 89 -13.97 -2.73 7.19
N HIS A 90 -15.22 -2.42 6.86
CA HIS A 90 -15.55 -1.81 5.57
C HIS A 90 -15.02 -0.37 5.45
N VAL A 91 -14.92 0.35 6.56
CA VAL A 91 -14.31 1.68 6.59
C VAL A 91 -12.81 1.56 6.25
N LEU A 92 -12.14 0.56 6.83
CA LEU A 92 -10.74 0.28 6.51
C LEU A 92 -10.58 -0.12 5.05
N LEU A 93 -11.49 -0.92 4.51
CA LEU A 93 -11.45 -1.31 3.11
C LEU A 93 -11.60 -0.10 2.18
N ILE A 94 -12.57 0.75 2.45
CA ILE A 94 -12.80 1.97 1.65
C ILE A 94 -11.57 2.89 1.75
N GLY A 95 -11.04 3.08 2.95
CA GLY A 95 -9.83 3.88 3.15
C GLY A 95 -8.62 3.30 2.44
N GLY A 96 -8.48 1.97 2.47
CA GLY A 96 -7.40 1.27 1.76
C GLY A 96 -7.50 1.45 0.25
N VAL A 97 -8.69 1.30 -0.32
CA VAL A 97 -8.92 1.51 -1.75
C VAL A 97 -8.63 2.97 -2.14
N ALA A 98 -9.13 3.92 -1.35
CA ALA A 98 -8.89 5.34 -1.60
C ALA A 98 -7.39 5.68 -1.54
N GLY A 99 -6.69 5.16 -0.53
CA GLY A 99 -5.25 5.38 -0.39
C GLY A 99 -4.44 4.71 -1.49
N ALA A 100 -4.93 3.61 -2.05
CA ALA A 100 -4.27 2.89 -3.13
C ALA A 100 -4.70 3.37 -4.52
N CYS A 101 -5.53 4.40 -4.61
CA CYS A 101 -6.08 4.89 -5.88
C CYS A 101 -4.96 5.24 -6.88
N VAL A 102 -3.92 5.92 -6.40
CA VAL A 102 -2.76 6.29 -7.24
C VAL A 102 -2.06 5.03 -7.76
N ASP A 103 -1.93 4.01 -6.92
CA ASP A 103 -1.31 2.74 -7.30
C ASP A 103 -2.14 2.02 -8.38
N PHE A 104 -3.47 2.07 -8.27
CA PHE A 104 -4.35 1.48 -9.28
C PHE A 104 -4.24 2.21 -10.62
N ILE A 105 -4.16 3.54 -10.59
CA ILE A 105 -3.96 4.34 -11.79
C ILE A 105 -2.62 4.01 -12.43
N TRP A 106 -1.58 3.92 -11.61
CA TRP A 106 -0.25 3.55 -12.06
C TRP A 106 -0.23 2.15 -12.69
N ALA A 107 -0.83 1.17 -12.00
CA ALA A 107 -0.96 -0.19 -12.53
C ALA A 107 -1.71 -0.21 -13.86
N PHE A 108 -2.80 0.54 -13.97
CA PHE A 108 -3.56 0.63 -15.22
C PHE A 108 -2.69 1.17 -16.36
N SER A 109 -1.86 2.17 -16.09
CA SER A 109 -0.96 2.73 -17.10
C SER A 109 0.08 1.70 -17.58
N MET A 110 0.47 0.76 -16.71
CA MET A 110 1.45 -0.26 -17.03
C MET A 110 0.90 -1.35 -17.95
N ILE A 111 -0.41 -1.57 -17.98
CA ILE A 111 -1.05 -2.63 -18.76
C ILE A 111 -0.73 -2.47 -20.25
N PHE A 112 -0.57 -1.24 -20.72
CA PHE A 112 -0.30 -0.93 -22.11
C PHE A 112 1.18 -0.84 -22.46
N GLN A 113 2.07 -1.13 -21.51
CA GLN A 113 3.52 -1.03 -21.70
C GLN A 113 4.17 -2.42 -21.68
N HIS A 114 5.13 -2.64 -22.57
CA HIS A 114 5.88 -3.90 -22.62
C HIS A 114 6.88 -3.99 -21.46
N THR A 115 7.61 -2.89 -21.21
CA THR A 115 8.50 -2.72 -20.07
C THR A 115 8.10 -1.42 -19.36
N VAL A 116 8.29 -1.41 -18.06
CA VAL A 116 7.92 -0.27 -17.21
C VAL A 116 9.19 0.32 -16.62
N LYS A 117 9.34 1.64 -16.76
CA LYS A 117 10.45 2.37 -16.17
C LYS A 117 9.97 3.06 -14.90
N ILE A 118 10.57 2.70 -13.78
CA ILE A 118 10.25 3.27 -12.48
C ILE A 118 11.39 4.20 -12.08
N PHE A 119 11.08 5.49 -11.96
CA PHE A 119 12.08 6.52 -11.69
C PHE A 119 12.35 6.63 -10.20
N ALA A 120 13.64 6.73 -9.86
CA ALA A 120 14.02 7.06 -8.50
C ALA A 120 13.74 8.55 -8.24
N ARG A 121 13.16 8.84 -7.09
CA ARG A 121 12.97 10.22 -6.65
C ARG A 121 14.12 10.63 -5.75
N LYS A 122 14.70 11.77 -6.05
CA LYS A 122 15.76 12.35 -5.24
C LYS A 122 15.22 13.37 -4.24
#